data_1c73e1602257c5276ec4f0568259d61f
#
_entry.id   1c73e1602257c5276ec4f0568259d61f
#
_cell.length_a   1.000
_cell.length_b   1.000
_cell.length_c   1.000
_cell.angle_alpha   90.00
_cell.angle_beta   90.00
_cell.angle_gamma   90.00
#
_symmetry.space_group_name_H-M   'P 1'
#
loop_
_entity.id
_entity.type
_entity.pdbx_description
1 polymer ?
#
loop_
_entity_poly.entity_id
_entity_poly.type
_entity_poly.pdbx_seq_one_letter_code
_entity_poly.pdbx_strand_id
1 'polypeptide(L)'
;MVLVSGLGDTAEIWSTRADPANAQPTVYDDVAEFTRVCAYDRPGTGGSRSTAVAQPTSAQTSAGDLEKLLTASGETGPFVLVGHSYGGPIIRVFAGDHPTQASGLVLVDALSEDLQAGLTGEQQAIFEDLNAPPPQPDAEFFDLDTVVTELRESPHVPDVPVTVLTADIPQLTPELLASGQLPAGVDRVFADALWAAQMAAQKALPGKFQRAVHITDTGSDHYIQVGNPRLVIDSIAEIVDEVRGAERRR
;
A
#
# COMPACT_ATOMS: atom_id res chain seq x y z
N MET A 1 -1.32 15.62 2.92
CA MET A 1 -0.85 14.23 2.81
C MET A 1 -2.03 13.29 2.80
N VAL A 2 -1.92 12.14 2.12
CA VAL A 2 -2.98 11.12 2.07
C VAL A 2 -2.40 9.75 2.38
N LEU A 3 -3.04 9.00 3.28
CA LEU A 3 -2.72 7.62 3.64
C LEU A 3 -3.74 6.68 2.99
N VAL A 4 -3.25 5.69 2.24
CA VAL A 4 -4.06 4.72 1.48
C VAL A 4 -3.74 3.32 1.96
N SER A 5 -4.72 2.66 2.59
CA SER A 5 -4.58 1.34 3.23
C SER A 5 -4.53 0.18 2.21
N GLY A 6 -4.16 -1.00 2.71
CA GLY A 6 -4.14 -2.26 1.96
C GLY A 6 -5.53 -2.77 1.58
N LEU A 7 -5.58 -3.89 0.85
CA LEU A 7 -6.84 -4.54 0.47
C LEU A 7 -7.67 -4.92 1.70
N GLY A 8 -8.93 -4.53 1.71
CA GLY A 8 -9.87 -4.82 2.79
C GLY A 8 -9.61 -4.06 4.10
N ASP A 9 -8.48 -3.36 4.21
CA ASP A 9 -8.15 -2.53 5.36
C ASP A 9 -8.95 -1.21 5.36
N THR A 10 -9.16 -0.68 6.54
CA THR A 10 -9.79 0.63 6.77
C THR A 10 -8.74 1.71 7.08
N ALA A 11 -9.16 2.96 7.13
CA ALA A 11 -8.33 4.07 7.58
C ALA A 11 -7.75 3.86 9.00
N GLU A 12 -8.43 3.05 9.83
CA GLU A 12 -8.03 2.75 11.20
C GLU A 12 -6.67 2.04 11.29
N ILE A 13 -6.24 1.32 10.24
CA ILE A 13 -4.93 0.63 10.24
C ILE A 13 -3.77 1.58 10.53
N TRP A 14 -3.89 2.84 10.13
CA TRP A 14 -2.86 3.87 10.35
C TRP A 14 -2.80 4.38 11.80
N SER A 15 -3.85 4.11 12.60
CA SER A 15 -3.94 4.41 14.04
C SER A 15 -3.87 3.15 14.89
N THR A 16 -3.59 1.98 14.29
CA THR A 16 -3.48 0.70 14.98
C THR A 16 -2.12 0.56 15.66
N ARG A 17 -2.11 -0.01 16.86
CA ARG A 17 -0.91 -0.38 17.62
C ARG A 17 -0.76 -1.90 17.66
N ALA A 18 0.47 -2.39 17.52
CA ALA A 18 0.77 -3.83 17.66
C ALA A 18 0.38 -4.35 19.06
N ASP A 19 0.61 -3.56 20.09
CA ASP A 19 0.16 -3.81 21.46
C ASP A 19 -0.67 -2.61 21.95
N PRO A 20 -2.00 -2.74 22.09
CA PRO A 20 -2.85 -1.66 22.57
C PRO A 20 -2.52 -1.16 23.99
N ALA A 21 -1.86 -1.99 24.81
CA ALA A 21 -1.42 -1.61 26.16
C ALA A 21 -0.12 -0.78 26.15
N ASN A 22 0.56 -0.72 25.02
CA ASN A 22 1.80 0.02 24.87
C ASN A 22 1.55 1.41 24.25
N ALA A 23 2.15 2.44 24.83
CA ALA A 23 2.08 3.83 24.33
C ALA A 23 2.99 4.07 23.12
N GLN A 24 3.01 3.13 22.15
CA GLN A 24 3.75 3.32 20.91
C GLN A 24 3.07 4.38 20.04
N PRO A 25 3.85 5.12 19.21
CA PRO A 25 3.30 6.04 18.23
C PRO A 25 2.39 5.30 17.25
N THR A 26 1.46 6.02 16.65
CA THR A 26 0.74 5.56 15.46
C THR A 26 1.09 6.45 14.27
N VAL A 27 1.05 5.90 13.08
CA VAL A 27 1.42 6.69 11.89
C VAL A 27 0.51 7.90 11.74
N TYR A 28 -0.81 7.73 11.92
CA TYR A 28 -1.76 8.83 11.75
C TYR A 28 -1.56 9.92 12.81
N ASP A 29 -1.50 9.55 14.09
CA ASP A 29 -1.44 10.52 15.19
C ASP A 29 -0.14 11.34 15.14
N ASP A 30 1.02 10.66 15.01
CA ASP A 30 2.33 11.33 15.01
C ASP A 30 2.55 12.17 13.74
N VAL A 31 2.08 11.71 12.58
CA VAL A 31 2.16 12.49 11.33
C VAL A 31 1.28 13.74 11.40
N ALA A 32 0.12 13.67 12.07
CA ALA A 32 -0.77 14.80 12.27
C ALA A 32 -0.13 15.94 13.09
N GLU A 33 0.92 15.66 13.87
CA GLU A 33 1.65 16.67 14.65
C GLU A 33 2.47 17.63 13.75
N PHE A 34 2.93 17.19 12.58
CA PHE A 34 3.80 18.01 11.75
C PHE A 34 3.24 18.33 10.36
N THR A 35 2.18 17.64 9.91
CA THR A 35 1.53 17.94 8.63
C THR A 35 0.04 17.59 8.67
N ARG A 36 -0.75 18.27 7.79
CA ARG A 36 -2.14 17.87 7.56
C ARG A 36 -2.18 16.48 6.94
N VAL A 37 -2.87 15.53 7.59
CA VAL A 37 -3.00 14.14 7.16
C VAL A 37 -4.48 13.80 6.95
N CYS A 38 -4.77 13.05 5.89
CA CYS A 38 -6.06 12.45 5.60
C CYS A 38 -5.89 10.95 5.42
N ALA A 39 -6.76 10.17 6.02
CA ALA A 39 -6.97 8.75 5.76
C ALA A 39 -8.45 8.55 5.44
N TYR A 40 -8.79 7.55 4.65
CA TYR A 40 -10.16 7.30 4.22
C TYR A 40 -10.44 5.82 4.03
N ASP A 41 -11.70 5.46 4.18
CA ASP A 41 -12.20 4.14 3.84
C ASP A 41 -12.62 4.12 2.37
N ARG A 42 -12.03 3.22 1.60
CA ARG A 42 -12.41 3.03 0.20
C ARG A 42 -13.85 2.47 0.11
N PRO A 43 -14.54 2.68 -1.02
CA PRO A 43 -15.83 2.03 -1.27
C PRO A 43 -15.75 0.51 -1.02
N GLY A 44 -16.69 -0.03 -0.24
CA GLY A 44 -16.70 -1.44 0.17
C GLY A 44 -15.93 -1.73 1.48
N THR A 45 -15.24 -0.75 2.09
CA THR A 45 -14.53 -0.94 3.37
C THR A 45 -15.10 -0.03 4.48
N GLY A 46 -14.87 -0.39 5.72
CA GLY A 46 -15.13 0.43 6.91
C GLY A 46 -16.45 1.18 6.92
N GLY A 47 -16.37 2.49 7.09
CA GLY A 47 -17.51 3.40 7.08
C GLY A 47 -18.11 3.62 5.67
N SER A 48 -17.39 3.27 4.61
CA SER A 48 -17.84 3.33 3.20
C SER A 48 -18.40 2.01 2.67
N ARG A 49 -18.65 1.03 3.54
CA ARG A 49 -19.14 -0.32 3.18
C ARG A 49 -20.49 -0.31 2.47
N SER A 50 -21.36 0.65 2.74
CA SER A 50 -22.66 0.79 2.10
C SER A 50 -22.60 1.39 0.69
N THR A 51 -21.44 1.82 0.25
CA THR A 51 -21.25 2.36 -1.09
C THR A 51 -21.09 1.20 -2.06
N ALA A 52 -22.12 0.93 -2.85
CA ALA A 52 -22.10 -0.10 -3.87
C ALA A 52 -21.09 0.29 -4.98
N VAL A 53 -20.07 -0.51 -5.13
CA VAL A 53 -19.07 -0.38 -6.20
C VAL A 53 -18.96 -1.70 -6.92
N ALA A 54 -18.77 -1.65 -8.23
CA ALA A 54 -18.52 -2.87 -9.00
C ALA A 54 -17.24 -3.56 -8.51
N GLN A 55 -17.35 -4.84 -8.26
CA GLN A 55 -16.22 -5.68 -7.90
C GLN A 55 -15.93 -6.66 -9.06
N PRO A 56 -14.67 -7.01 -9.30
CA PRO A 56 -13.45 -6.52 -8.64
C PRO A 56 -13.22 -5.03 -8.87
N THR A 57 -12.62 -4.36 -7.88
CA THR A 57 -12.08 -3.02 -8.07
C THR A 57 -10.73 -3.09 -8.80
N SER A 58 -10.17 -1.94 -9.19
CA SER A 58 -8.85 -1.85 -9.79
C SER A 58 -8.08 -0.65 -9.25
N ALA A 59 -6.76 -0.62 -9.48
CA ALA A 59 -5.93 0.50 -9.07
C ALA A 59 -6.39 1.80 -9.75
N GLN A 60 -6.75 1.74 -11.04
CA GLN A 60 -7.28 2.87 -11.80
C GLN A 60 -8.62 3.37 -11.26
N THR A 61 -9.55 2.45 -10.96
CA THR A 61 -10.85 2.80 -10.36
C THR A 61 -10.64 3.46 -9.00
N SER A 62 -9.82 2.87 -8.13
CA SER A 62 -9.56 3.38 -6.79
C SER A 62 -8.80 4.73 -6.80
N ALA A 63 -7.90 4.94 -7.76
CA ALA A 63 -7.22 6.23 -7.95
C ALA A 63 -8.21 7.31 -8.41
N GLY A 64 -9.12 6.98 -9.32
CA GLY A 64 -10.20 7.88 -9.74
C GLY A 64 -11.19 8.22 -8.62
N ASP A 65 -11.46 7.30 -7.71
CA ASP A 65 -12.29 7.55 -6.54
C ASP A 65 -11.57 8.43 -5.51
N LEU A 66 -10.25 8.25 -5.35
CA LEU A 66 -9.42 9.14 -4.54
C LEU A 66 -9.43 10.57 -5.09
N GLU A 67 -9.30 10.75 -6.41
CA GLU A 67 -9.34 12.08 -7.05
C GLU A 67 -10.68 12.78 -6.77
N LYS A 68 -11.80 12.07 -6.96
CA LYS A 68 -13.14 12.58 -6.67
C LYS A 68 -13.31 12.96 -5.20
N LEU A 69 -12.82 12.11 -4.28
CA LEU A 69 -12.86 12.35 -2.84
C LEU A 69 -12.11 13.63 -2.47
N LEU A 70 -10.86 13.79 -2.94
CA LEU A 70 -10.04 14.96 -2.67
C LEU A 70 -10.70 16.24 -3.19
N THR A 71 -11.20 16.20 -4.42
CA THR A 71 -11.94 17.31 -5.03
C THR A 71 -13.19 17.67 -4.24
N ALA A 72 -14.02 16.69 -3.89
CA ALA A 72 -15.26 16.91 -3.12
C ALA A 72 -15.00 17.43 -1.70
N SER A 73 -13.85 17.06 -1.10
CA SER A 73 -13.43 17.51 0.21
C SER A 73 -12.73 18.88 0.21
N GLY A 74 -12.51 19.47 -0.98
CA GLY A 74 -11.80 20.74 -1.13
C GLY A 74 -10.30 20.64 -0.83
N GLU A 75 -9.74 19.43 -0.83
CA GLU A 75 -8.31 19.22 -0.64
C GLU A 75 -7.57 19.51 -1.94
N THR A 76 -6.61 20.41 -1.86
CA THR A 76 -5.79 20.80 -3.01
C THR A 76 -4.36 20.31 -2.84
N GLY A 77 -3.81 19.63 -3.86
CA GLY A 77 -2.41 19.19 -3.89
C GLY A 77 -1.41 20.34 -3.95
N PRO A 78 -0.12 20.05 -4.09
CA PRO A 78 0.38 18.69 -4.26
C PRO A 78 0.42 17.90 -2.94
N PHE A 79 0.23 16.59 -3.04
CA PHE A 79 0.17 15.68 -1.89
C PHE A 79 1.44 14.83 -1.77
N VAL A 80 1.90 14.60 -0.55
CA VAL A 80 2.67 13.40 -0.23
C VAL A 80 1.67 12.25 -0.08
N LEU A 81 1.87 11.16 -0.80
CA LEU A 81 1.00 10.00 -0.86
C LEU A 81 1.70 8.81 -0.18
N VAL A 82 1.02 8.14 0.72
CA VAL A 82 1.53 6.96 1.43
C VAL A 82 0.61 5.79 1.15
N GLY A 83 1.14 4.69 0.63
CA GLY A 83 0.34 3.53 0.24
C GLY A 83 0.90 2.24 0.82
N HIS A 84 0.07 1.51 1.57
CA HIS A 84 0.37 0.19 2.08
C HIS A 84 -0.19 -0.87 1.14
N SER A 85 0.58 -1.93 0.83
CA SER A 85 0.10 -3.09 0.08
C SER A 85 -0.61 -2.67 -1.23
N TYR A 86 -1.90 -2.99 -1.40
CA TYR A 86 -2.74 -2.55 -2.53
C TYR A 86 -2.86 -1.01 -2.64
N GLY A 87 -2.71 -0.28 -1.55
CA GLY A 87 -2.63 1.18 -1.58
C GLY A 87 -1.45 1.71 -2.41
N GLY A 88 -0.37 0.93 -2.55
CA GLY A 88 0.78 1.29 -3.39
C GLY A 88 0.44 1.45 -4.87
N PRO A 89 -0.17 0.46 -5.55
CA PRO A 89 -0.75 0.60 -6.88
C PRO A 89 -1.61 1.85 -7.04
N ILE A 90 -2.55 2.07 -6.11
CA ILE A 90 -3.49 3.20 -6.17
C ILE A 90 -2.76 4.54 -6.21
N ILE A 91 -1.80 4.77 -5.31
CA ILE A 91 -1.06 6.05 -5.28
C ILE A 91 -0.10 6.22 -6.45
N ARG A 92 0.42 5.12 -7.02
CA ARG A 92 1.27 5.16 -8.21
C ARG A 92 0.47 5.56 -9.43
N VAL A 93 -0.70 4.96 -9.64
CA VAL A 93 -1.63 5.31 -10.72
C VAL A 93 -2.09 6.76 -10.55
N PHE A 94 -2.53 7.16 -9.35
CA PHE A 94 -2.91 8.54 -9.07
C PHE A 94 -1.79 9.54 -9.41
N ALA A 95 -0.56 9.26 -8.99
CA ALA A 95 0.57 10.15 -9.24
C ALA A 95 0.94 10.24 -10.73
N GLY A 96 0.77 9.16 -11.48
CA GLY A 96 0.96 9.14 -12.94
C GLY A 96 -0.10 9.94 -13.68
N ASP A 97 -1.37 9.77 -13.33
CA ASP A 97 -2.51 10.45 -13.95
C ASP A 97 -2.60 11.93 -13.54
N HIS A 98 -2.16 12.26 -12.32
CA HIS A 98 -2.23 13.62 -11.76
C HIS A 98 -0.83 14.12 -11.33
N PRO A 99 0.15 14.23 -12.25
CA PRO A 99 1.56 14.47 -11.91
C PRO A 99 1.81 15.80 -11.19
N THR A 100 0.93 16.77 -11.32
CA THR A 100 1.00 18.07 -10.59
C THR A 100 0.41 17.99 -9.18
N GLN A 101 -0.31 16.93 -8.87
CA GLN A 101 -0.93 16.72 -7.55
C GLN A 101 -0.11 15.81 -6.63
N ALA A 102 0.96 15.18 -7.11
CA ALA A 102 1.88 14.38 -6.31
C ALA A 102 3.19 15.13 -6.09
N SER A 103 3.66 15.18 -4.85
CA SER A 103 4.94 15.80 -4.46
C SER A 103 5.92 14.83 -3.82
N GLY A 104 5.49 13.63 -3.45
CA GLY A 104 6.32 12.57 -2.91
C GLY A 104 5.51 11.31 -2.61
N LEU A 105 6.14 10.14 -2.60
CA LEU A 105 5.51 8.86 -2.31
C LEU A 105 6.25 8.10 -1.22
N VAL A 106 5.48 7.43 -0.34
CA VAL A 106 5.99 6.39 0.57
C VAL A 106 5.24 5.10 0.27
N LEU A 107 5.95 4.07 -0.17
CA LEU A 107 5.42 2.75 -0.50
C LEU A 107 5.74 1.80 0.66
N VAL A 108 4.71 1.39 1.40
CA VAL A 108 4.84 0.56 2.60
C VAL A 108 4.49 -0.88 2.22
N ASP A 109 5.49 -1.73 2.02
CA ASP A 109 5.39 -3.10 1.50
C ASP A 109 4.36 -3.23 0.37
N ALA A 110 4.48 -2.31 -0.59
CA ALA A 110 3.49 -2.10 -1.63
C ALA A 110 3.45 -3.25 -2.64
N LEU A 111 2.24 -3.63 -3.09
CA LEU A 111 2.09 -4.57 -4.21
C LEU A 111 2.80 -4.03 -5.45
N SER A 112 3.57 -4.89 -6.10
CA SER A 112 4.31 -4.58 -7.33
C SER A 112 3.86 -5.50 -8.47
N GLU A 113 3.82 -4.95 -9.68
CA GLU A 113 3.52 -5.69 -10.92
C GLU A 113 4.51 -6.82 -11.23
N ASP A 114 5.65 -6.85 -10.54
CA ASP A 114 6.66 -7.90 -10.73
C ASP A 114 6.42 -9.13 -9.85
N LEU A 115 5.49 -9.07 -8.88
CA LEU A 115 5.15 -10.20 -8.00
C LEU A 115 4.68 -11.42 -8.80
N GLN A 116 3.77 -11.20 -9.75
CA GLN A 116 3.16 -12.24 -10.55
C GLN A 116 4.21 -13.03 -11.36
N ALA A 117 5.24 -12.35 -11.88
CA ALA A 117 6.30 -12.99 -12.66
C ALA A 117 7.15 -13.98 -11.87
N GLY A 118 7.17 -13.87 -10.54
CA GLY A 118 7.88 -14.79 -9.63
C GLY A 118 7.08 -16.04 -9.25
N LEU A 119 5.82 -16.15 -9.67
CA LEU A 119 4.90 -17.24 -9.31
C LEU A 119 4.52 -18.07 -10.55
N THR A 120 4.40 -19.40 -10.39
CA THR A 120 3.79 -20.27 -11.39
C THR A 120 2.29 -20.00 -11.50
N GLY A 121 1.63 -20.43 -12.59
CA GLY A 121 0.18 -20.26 -12.74
C GLY A 121 -0.63 -20.92 -11.61
N GLU A 122 -0.18 -22.07 -11.07
CA GLU A 122 -0.81 -22.71 -9.92
C GLU A 122 -0.64 -21.86 -8.65
N GLN A 123 0.54 -21.29 -8.42
CA GLN A 123 0.81 -20.42 -7.28
C GLN A 123 0.06 -19.09 -7.37
N GLN A 124 -0.16 -18.56 -8.58
CA GLN A 124 -0.99 -17.38 -8.80
C GLN A 124 -2.43 -17.66 -8.39
N ALA A 125 -3.00 -18.81 -8.79
CA ALA A 125 -4.34 -19.21 -8.38
C ALA A 125 -4.46 -19.37 -6.85
N ILE A 126 -3.46 -19.94 -6.18
CA ILE A 126 -3.43 -20.03 -4.71
C ILE A 126 -3.34 -18.62 -4.08
N PHE A 127 -2.56 -17.71 -4.67
CA PHE A 127 -2.47 -16.33 -4.21
C PHE A 127 -3.81 -15.59 -4.34
N GLU A 128 -4.54 -15.79 -5.43
CA GLU A 128 -5.87 -15.24 -5.64
C GLU A 128 -6.87 -15.79 -4.61
N ASP A 129 -6.87 -17.10 -4.37
CA ASP A 129 -7.71 -17.73 -3.34
C ASP A 129 -7.38 -17.21 -1.93
N LEU A 130 -6.10 -16.96 -1.63
CA LEU A 130 -5.65 -16.41 -0.34
C LEU A 130 -6.17 -14.98 -0.13
N ASN A 131 -6.29 -14.21 -1.20
CA ASN A 131 -6.78 -12.83 -1.19
C ASN A 131 -8.25 -12.72 -1.60
N ALA A 132 -8.95 -13.86 -1.76
CA ALA A 132 -10.35 -13.86 -2.13
C ALA A 132 -11.19 -13.11 -1.07
N PRO A 133 -12.22 -12.36 -1.51
CA PRO A 133 -13.03 -11.60 -0.58
C PRO A 133 -13.75 -12.54 0.37
N PRO A 134 -13.98 -12.13 1.63
CA PRO A 134 -14.88 -12.86 2.51
C PRO A 134 -16.26 -12.98 1.84
N PRO A 135 -17.08 -14.01 2.18
CA PRO A 135 -18.36 -14.26 1.55
C PRO A 135 -19.42 -13.21 1.95
N GLN A 136 -19.11 -11.95 1.73
CA GLN A 136 -19.97 -10.81 1.97
C GLN A 136 -20.19 -10.09 0.63
N PRO A 137 -21.46 -9.79 0.27
CA PRO A 137 -21.74 -8.94 -0.87
C PRO A 137 -20.97 -7.62 -0.71
N ASP A 138 -20.38 -7.14 -1.80
CA ASP A 138 -19.69 -5.84 -1.88
C ASP A 138 -18.38 -5.72 -1.07
N ALA A 139 -17.80 -6.83 -0.56
CA ALA A 139 -16.46 -6.81 -0.01
C ALA A 139 -15.43 -6.41 -1.08
N GLU A 140 -14.52 -5.52 -0.72
CA GLU A 140 -13.47 -5.08 -1.64
C GLU A 140 -12.56 -6.26 -2.03
N PHE A 141 -12.35 -6.45 -3.32
CA PHE A 141 -11.30 -7.31 -3.86
C PHE A 141 -10.83 -6.78 -5.22
N PHE A 142 -9.66 -7.19 -5.66
CA PHE A 142 -9.11 -6.83 -6.97
C PHE A 142 -8.74 -8.08 -7.77
N ASP A 143 -8.69 -7.93 -9.08
CA ASP A 143 -8.10 -8.89 -10.01
C ASP A 143 -6.62 -8.55 -10.21
N LEU A 144 -5.73 -9.52 -9.89
CA LEU A 144 -4.28 -9.26 -9.92
C LEU A 144 -3.78 -8.92 -11.33
N ASP A 145 -4.27 -9.62 -12.35
CA ASP A 145 -3.89 -9.39 -13.74
C ASP A 145 -4.26 -7.97 -14.20
N THR A 146 -5.43 -7.51 -13.79
CA THR A 146 -5.89 -6.14 -14.06
C THR A 146 -4.97 -5.12 -13.40
N VAL A 147 -4.68 -5.25 -12.11
CA VAL A 147 -3.80 -4.32 -11.38
C VAL A 147 -2.40 -4.30 -11.97
N VAL A 148 -1.85 -5.47 -12.30
CA VAL A 148 -0.51 -5.60 -12.94
C VAL A 148 -0.49 -4.91 -14.30
N THR A 149 -1.55 -5.09 -15.11
CA THR A 149 -1.69 -4.45 -16.42
C THR A 149 -1.78 -2.93 -16.28
N GLU A 150 -2.63 -2.44 -15.40
CA GLU A 150 -2.79 -1.01 -15.13
C GLU A 150 -1.47 -0.36 -14.69
N LEU A 151 -0.71 -1.00 -13.77
CA LEU A 151 0.59 -0.49 -13.34
C LEU A 151 1.63 -0.42 -14.47
N ARG A 152 1.58 -1.33 -15.44
CA ARG A 152 2.48 -1.33 -16.60
C ARG A 152 2.08 -0.30 -17.66
N GLU A 153 0.79 0.00 -17.78
CA GLU A 153 0.23 0.90 -18.77
C GLU A 153 0.07 2.34 -18.26
N SER A 154 0.01 2.53 -16.93
CA SER A 154 -0.11 3.86 -16.32
C SER A 154 1.05 4.78 -16.67
N PRO A 155 0.82 6.08 -16.80
CA PRO A 155 1.89 7.06 -16.92
C PRO A 155 2.90 6.94 -15.78
N HIS A 156 4.16 7.23 -16.08
CA HIS A 156 5.21 7.19 -15.06
C HIS A 156 4.94 8.19 -13.94
N VAL A 157 5.22 7.76 -12.71
CA VAL A 157 5.25 8.66 -11.54
C VAL A 157 6.20 9.83 -11.84
N PRO A 158 5.81 11.08 -11.56
CA PRO A 158 6.66 12.24 -11.82
C PRO A 158 7.99 12.16 -11.03
N ASP A 159 8.96 13.00 -11.38
CA ASP A 159 10.26 13.10 -10.69
C ASP A 159 10.09 13.74 -9.30
N VAL A 160 9.58 12.94 -8.37
CA VAL A 160 9.37 13.29 -6.96
C VAL A 160 10.16 12.32 -6.06
N PRO A 161 10.48 12.70 -4.81
CA PRO A 161 11.09 11.77 -3.87
C PRO A 161 10.16 10.59 -3.56
N VAL A 162 10.73 9.38 -3.55
CA VAL A 162 10.03 8.13 -3.25
C VAL A 162 10.81 7.35 -2.21
N THR A 163 10.12 6.88 -1.16
CA THR A 163 10.67 5.90 -0.22
C THR A 163 9.93 4.59 -0.38
N VAL A 164 10.66 3.49 -0.55
CA VAL A 164 10.15 2.13 -0.60
C VAL A 164 10.58 1.41 0.67
N LEU A 165 9.61 1.00 1.48
CA LEU A 165 9.80 0.19 2.69
C LEU A 165 9.38 -1.25 2.37
N THR A 166 10.28 -2.20 2.59
CA THR A 166 10.02 -3.62 2.32
C THR A 166 10.04 -4.41 3.61
N ALA A 167 9.01 -5.22 3.85
CA ALA A 167 8.97 -6.17 4.95
C ALA A 167 10.15 -7.15 4.90
N ASP A 168 10.75 -7.46 6.04
CA ASP A 168 11.85 -8.43 6.17
C ASP A 168 11.49 -9.66 7.01
N ILE A 169 10.24 -9.73 7.49
CA ILE A 169 9.67 -10.88 8.19
C ILE A 169 8.52 -11.46 7.33
N PRO A 170 8.55 -12.76 6.98
CA PRO A 170 7.47 -13.39 6.22
C PRO A 170 6.13 -13.35 6.95
N GLN A 171 5.05 -12.98 6.25
CA GLN A 171 3.69 -12.97 6.80
C GLN A 171 3.13 -14.38 7.04
N LEU A 172 3.43 -15.35 6.15
CA LEU A 172 3.02 -16.73 6.30
C LEU A 172 3.99 -17.47 7.24
N THR A 173 3.79 -17.28 8.54
CA THR A 173 4.64 -17.91 9.57
C THR A 173 4.37 -19.41 9.71
N PRO A 174 5.31 -20.21 10.28
CA PRO A 174 5.07 -21.63 10.56
C PRO A 174 3.83 -21.87 11.42
N GLU A 175 3.56 -21.00 12.37
CA GLU A 175 2.38 -21.08 13.26
C GLU A 175 1.08 -20.86 12.47
N LEU A 176 1.06 -19.88 11.58
CA LEU A 176 -0.09 -19.60 10.72
C LEU A 176 -0.33 -20.75 9.73
N LEU A 177 0.73 -21.29 9.12
CA LEU A 177 0.64 -22.44 8.23
C LEU A 177 0.10 -23.71 8.95
N ALA A 178 0.42 -23.87 10.23
CA ALA A 178 -0.07 -24.99 11.05
C ALA A 178 -1.48 -24.77 11.60
N SER A 179 -2.05 -23.57 11.50
CA SER A 179 -3.34 -23.21 12.12
C SER A 179 -4.56 -23.90 11.51
N GLY A 180 -4.46 -24.36 10.26
CA GLY A 180 -5.58 -24.91 9.49
C GLY A 180 -6.62 -23.88 9.05
N GLN A 181 -6.31 -22.59 9.15
CA GLN A 181 -7.22 -21.49 8.81
C GLN A 181 -7.00 -20.95 7.38
N LEU A 182 -5.95 -21.40 6.71
CA LEU A 182 -5.59 -20.94 5.39
C LEU A 182 -6.30 -21.74 4.28
N PRO A 183 -6.51 -21.14 3.09
CA PRO A 183 -7.04 -21.85 1.94
C PRO A 183 -6.22 -23.08 1.55
N ALA A 184 -6.85 -23.97 0.79
CA ALA A 184 -6.16 -25.15 0.25
C ALA A 184 -4.99 -24.72 -0.65
N GLY A 185 -3.86 -25.43 -0.55
CA GLY A 185 -2.65 -25.13 -1.31
C GLY A 185 -1.70 -24.12 -0.64
N VAL A 186 -2.15 -23.40 0.38
CA VAL A 186 -1.26 -22.52 1.17
C VAL A 186 -0.48 -23.39 2.15
N ASP A 187 0.61 -23.94 1.67
CA ASP A 187 1.55 -24.75 2.42
C ASP A 187 2.93 -24.06 2.51
N ARG A 188 3.90 -24.75 3.08
CA ARG A 188 5.27 -24.23 3.20
C ARG A 188 5.94 -23.97 1.85
N VAL A 189 5.66 -24.79 0.85
CA VAL A 189 6.25 -24.62 -0.49
C VAL A 189 5.72 -23.36 -1.15
N PHE A 190 4.41 -23.14 -1.06
CA PHE A 190 3.78 -21.91 -1.53
C PHE A 190 4.30 -20.69 -0.76
N ALA A 191 4.36 -20.76 0.58
CA ALA A 191 4.84 -19.65 1.41
C ALA A 191 6.28 -19.24 1.07
N ASP A 192 7.18 -20.20 0.88
CA ASP A 192 8.57 -19.93 0.49
C ASP A 192 8.65 -19.34 -0.93
N ALA A 193 7.83 -19.80 -1.87
CA ALA A 193 7.77 -19.27 -3.24
C ALA A 193 7.20 -17.85 -3.27
N LEU A 194 6.11 -17.60 -2.55
CA LEU A 194 5.51 -16.27 -2.43
C LEU A 194 6.49 -15.26 -1.82
N TRP A 195 7.16 -15.65 -0.75
CA TRP A 195 8.17 -14.80 -0.11
C TRP A 195 9.31 -14.47 -1.07
N ALA A 196 9.83 -15.46 -1.80
CA ALA A 196 10.90 -15.24 -2.78
C ALA A 196 10.44 -14.31 -3.91
N ALA A 197 9.22 -14.49 -4.43
CA ALA A 197 8.64 -13.64 -5.47
C ALA A 197 8.43 -12.20 -4.96
N GLN A 198 7.91 -12.03 -3.74
CA GLN A 198 7.74 -10.73 -3.11
C GLN A 198 9.07 -10.01 -2.93
N MET A 199 10.09 -10.68 -2.38
CA MET A 199 11.42 -10.07 -2.22
C MET A 199 12.06 -9.68 -3.56
N ALA A 200 11.88 -10.47 -4.60
CA ALA A 200 12.37 -10.13 -5.94
C ALA A 200 11.64 -8.89 -6.51
N ALA A 201 10.32 -8.85 -6.38
CA ALA A 201 9.49 -7.73 -6.81
C ALA A 201 9.81 -6.43 -6.05
N GLN A 202 9.95 -6.50 -4.73
CA GLN A 202 10.32 -5.37 -3.88
C GLN A 202 11.72 -4.84 -4.20
N LYS A 203 12.67 -5.73 -4.49
CA LYS A 203 14.02 -5.34 -4.92
C LYS A 203 14.02 -4.59 -6.26
N ALA A 204 13.11 -4.92 -7.16
CA ALA A 204 12.98 -4.26 -8.46
C ALA A 204 12.22 -2.92 -8.38
N LEU A 205 11.30 -2.79 -7.42
CA LEU A 205 10.37 -1.65 -7.32
C LEU A 205 11.04 -0.27 -7.30
N PRO A 206 12.14 -0.02 -6.57
CA PRO A 206 12.81 1.29 -6.56
C PRO A 206 13.31 1.71 -7.95
N GLY A 207 13.69 0.75 -8.79
CA GLY A 207 14.16 1.02 -10.16
C GLY A 207 13.10 1.60 -11.10
N LYS A 208 11.83 1.64 -10.69
CA LYS A 208 10.73 2.24 -11.44
C LYS A 208 10.59 3.75 -11.22
N PHE A 209 11.37 4.33 -10.30
CA PHE A 209 11.32 5.73 -9.93
C PHE A 209 12.68 6.41 -10.13
N GLN A 210 12.69 7.68 -10.50
CA GLN A 210 13.92 8.42 -10.74
C GLN A 210 14.69 8.72 -9.45
N ARG A 211 13.94 8.89 -8.34
CA ARG A 211 14.48 9.31 -7.04
C ARG A 211 13.89 8.44 -5.94
N ALA A 212 14.39 7.21 -5.83
CA ALA A 212 13.93 6.28 -4.81
C ALA A 212 15.01 5.97 -3.77
N VAL A 213 14.59 5.95 -2.51
CA VAL A 213 15.32 5.34 -1.38
C VAL A 213 14.64 4.02 -1.07
N HIS A 214 15.42 2.95 -0.89
CA HIS A 214 14.92 1.62 -0.54
C HIS A 214 15.40 1.21 0.84
N ILE A 215 14.49 0.90 1.74
CA ILE A 215 14.75 0.44 3.11
C ILE A 215 14.22 -0.97 3.26
N THR A 216 15.12 -1.92 3.56
CA THR A 216 14.82 -3.36 3.64
C THR A 216 15.04 -3.95 5.04
N ASP A 217 15.61 -3.17 5.97
CA ASP A 217 15.82 -3.57 7.37
C ASP A 217 14.72 -2.91 8.20
N THR A 218 13.49 -3.39 8.01
CA THR A 218 12.29 -2.79 8.62
C THR A 218 11.95 -3.40 9.96
N GLY A 219 12.47 -4.61 10.26
CA GLY A 219 12.15 -5.36 11.47
C GLY A 219 10.67 -5.69 11.60
N SER A 220 9.97 -5.85 10.49
CA SER A 220 8.51 -6.00 10.44
C SER A 220 8.06 -6.97 9.36
N ASP A 221 6.88 -7.53 9.57
CA ASP A 221 6.10 -8.20 8.53
C ASP A 221 5.41 -7.19 7.60
N HIS A 222 4.47 -7.66 6.80
CA HIS A 222 3.70 -6.89 5.83
C HIS A 222 3.10 -5.58 6.38
N TYR A 223 2.76 -5.53 7.67
CA TYR A 223 2.15 -4.38 8.32
C TYR A 223 3.19 -3.47 9.00
N ILE A 224 4.16 -2.95 8.23
CA ILE A 224 5.25 -2.11 8.75
C ILE A 224 4.70 -0.91 9.53
N GLN A 225 3.57 -0.32 9.10
CA GLN A 225 2.91 0.80 9.80
C GLN A 225 2.42 0.44 11.20
N VAL A 226 2.28 -0.85 11.51
CA VAL A 226 1.89 -1.38 12.83
C VAL A 226 3.09 -1.93 13.59
N GLY A 227 3.94 -2.72 12.91
CA GLY A 227 5.11 -3.38 13.51
C GLY A 227 6.26 -2.42 13.81
N ASN A 228 6.51 -1.46 12.94
CA ASN A 228 7.54 -0.43 13.10
C ASN A 228 7.02 0.96 12.65
N PRO A 229 6.01 1.53 13.34
CA PRO A 229 5.40 2.80 12.95
C PRO A 229 6.41 3.95 12.90
N ARG A 230 7.44 3.94 13.77
CA ARG A 230 8.47 4.99 13.79
C ARG A 230 9.21 5.08 12.45
N LEU A 231 9.57 3.96 11.84
CA LEU A 231 10.23 3.94 10.54
C LEU A 231 9.36 4.59 9.44
N VAL A 232 8.06 4.29 9.44
CA VAL A 232 7.12 4.88 8.48
C VAL A 232 6.97 6.39 8.72
N ILE A 233 6.83 6.82 9.98
CA ILE A 233 6.74 8.24 10.36
C ILE A 233 7.99 9.00 9.93
N ASP A 234 9.17 8.48 10.23
CA ASP A 234 10.45 9.11 9.89
C ASP A 234 10.62 9.22 8.36
N SER A 235 10.27 8.17 7.61
CA SER A 235 10.28 8.18 6.13
C SER A 235 9.32 9.22 5.55
N ILE A 236 8.15 9.39 6.15
CA ILE A 236 7.19 10.42 5.79
C ILE A 236 7.77 11.81 6.09
N ALA A 237 8.36 12.00 7.26
CA ALA A 237 8.93 13.28 7.67
C ALA A 237 10.06 13.72 6.74
N GLU A 238 10.94 12.81 6.33
CA GLU A 238 12.02 13.09 5.36
C GLU A 238 11.46 13.59 4.03
N ILE A 239 10.43 12.93 3.48
CA ILE A 239 9.80 13.37 2.22
C ILE A 239 9.12 14.74 2.39
N VAL A 240 8.37 14.95 3.48
CA VAL A 240 7.71 16.23 3.76
C VAL A 240 8.73 17.37 3.88
N ASP A 241 9.84 17.14 4.55
CA ASP A 241 10.90 18.14 4.72
C ASP A 241 11.60 18.46 3.40
N GLU A 242 11.85 17.45 2.57
CA GLU A 242 12.42 17.64 1.24
C GLU A 242 11.50 18.49 0.34
N VAL A 243 10.20 18.16 0.30
CA VAL A 243 9.18 18.89 -0.46
C VAL A 243 9.11 20.34 -0.01
N ARG A 244 9.00 20.60 1.30
CA ARG A 244 8.97 21.95 1.88
C ARG A 244 10.27 22.73 1.61
N GLY A 245 11.41 22.04 1.65
CA GLY A 245 12.70 22.62 1.34
C GLY A 245 12.82 23.03 -0.14
N ALA A 246 12.23 22.28 -1.05
CA ALA A 246 12.18 22.62 -2.47
C ALA A 246 11.26 23.83 -2.76
N GLU A 247 10.10 23.92 -2.09
CA GLU A 247 9.18 25.05 -2.20
C GLU A 247 9.81 26.37 -1.73
N ARG A 248 10.57 26.34 -0.63
CA ARG A 248 11.27 27.53 -0.11
C ARG A 248 12.41 28.04 -1.00
N ARG A 249 12.88 27.24 -1.96
CA ARG A 249 13.95 27.60 -2.90
C ARG A 249 13.44 28.12 -4.25
N ARG A 250 12.14 28.11 -4.48
CA ARG A 250 11.46 28.67 -5.67
C ARG A 250 10.99 30.09 -5.42
#